data_e5656ad0b87bde4cb0fee7032293cea1
#
_entry.id   e5656ad0b87bde4cb0fee7032293cea1
#
_cell.length_a   1.000
_cell.length_b   1.000
_cell.length_c   1.000
_cell.angle_alpha   90.00
_cell.angle_beta   90.00
_cell.angle_gamma   90.00
#
_symmetry.space_group_name_H-M   'P 1'
#
loop_
_entity.id
_entity.type
_entity.pdbx_description
1 polymer ?
#
loop_
_entity_poly.entity_id
_entity_poly.type
_entity_poly.pdbx_seq_one_letter_code
_entity_poly.pdbx_strand_id
1 'polypeptide(L)'
;YLGVYGPEDAAKYPQDEVEVVDGKLTGMVRGHTHFWLWGQVEYTEEQQRRAALKSQQQCFAAGITSVGDMGACDRPSYHTMQKLCRDREFRVRSYMALHSIFGKPYSLEDNDHWLQLGLVTGLGDEHFRVGPCKFMIDGGTGGPSCATREPFSHDPSLPRERGWEREETWDYIRKINDAGCQCTAHAVGDLAVEFMVEGYERCFAEHPERTRALRNRIEHCVIVDQD
;
A
#
# COMPACT_ATOMS: atom_id res chain seq x y z
N TYR A 1 18.79 -12.50 -9.47
CA TYR A 1 19.52 -11.25 -9.15
C TYR A 1 19.26 -10.76 -7.73
N LEU A 2 18.30 -11.34 -7.01
CA LEU A 2 17.89 -10.90 -5.67
C LEU A 2 18.38 -11.83 -4.54
N GLY A 3 19.36 -12.68 -4.80
CA GLY A 3 20.00 -13.52 -3.80
C GLY A 3 19.31 -14.86 -3.52
N VAL A 4 18.28 -15.22 -4.27
CA VAL A 4 17.61 -16.53 -4.18
C VAL A 4 17.82 -17.26 -5.51
N TYR A 5 18.84 -18.09 -5.58
CA TYR A 5 19.26 -18.75 -6.82
C TYR A 5 18.99 -20.27 -6.81
N GLY A 6 18.78 -20.85 -5.64
CA GLY A 6 18.53 -22.27 -5.47
C GLY A 6 17.72 -22.59 -4.21
N PRO A 7 17.31 -23.85 -4.04
CA PRO A 7 16.54 -24.30 -2.90
C PRO A 7 17.25 -24.07 -1.54
N GLU A 8 18.56 -24.10 -1.53
CA GLU A 8 19.38 -23.79 -0.36
C GLU A 8 19.27 -22.33 0.08
N ASP A 9 19.06 -21.42 -0.87
CA ASP A 9 18.78 -20.02 -0.56
C ASP A 9 17.35 -19.83 -0.06
N ALA A 10 16.40 -20.58 -0.64
CA ALA A 10 15.01 -20.57 -0.19
C ALA A 10 14.88 -20.95 1.28
N ALA A 11 15.74 -21.84 1.79
CA ALA A 11 15.75 -22.25 3.19
C ALA A 11 16.07 -21.11 4.20
N LYS A 12 16.55 -19.96 3.72
CA LYS A 12 16.80 -18.75 4.53
C LYS A 12 15.53 -17.95 4.80
N TYR A 13 14.43 -18.26 4.13
CA TYR A 13 13.16 -17.57 4.20
C TYR A 13 12.06 -18.50 4.74
N PRO A 14 10.92 -17.96 5.19
CA PRO A 14 9.78 -18.79 5.58
C PRO A 14 9.41 -19.77 4.45
N GLN A 15 9.20 -21.03 4.80
CA GLN A 15 9.02 -22.13 3.82
C GLN A 15 7.73 -21.99 2.99
N ASP A 16 6.73 -21.28 3.52
CA ASP A 16 5.46 -20.98 2.88
C ASP A 16 5.54 -19.74 1.95
N GLU A 17 6.61 -18.95 2.06
CA GLU A 17 6.78 -17.73 1.26
C GLU A 17 7.59 -17.92 -0.02
N VAL A 18 8.50 -18.92 -0.07
CA VAL A 18 9.31 -19.22 -1.25
C VAL A 18 9.02 -20.63 -1.71
N GLU A 19 8.36 -20.75 -2.85
CA GLU A 19 7.86 -22.03 -3.33
C GLU A 19 8.96 -22.88 -3.98
N VAL A 20 9.11 -24.12 -3.47
CA VAL A 20 10.02 -25.14 -3.99
C VAL A 20 9.21 -26.40 -4.34
N VAL A 21 9.24 -26.83 -5.60
CA VAL A 21 8.58 -28.06 -6.05
C VAL A 21 9.64 -28.99 -6.64
N ASP A 22 9.65 -30.23 -6.20
CA ASP A 22 10.64 -31.27 -6.63
C ASP A 22 12.10 -30.79 -6.53
N GLY A 23 12.42 -30.06 -5.45
CA GLY A 23 13.76 -29.52 -5.20
C GLY A 23 14.15 -28.36 -6.13
N LYS A 24 13.22 -27.72 -6.79
CA LYS A 24 13.47 -26.59 -7.69
C LYS A 24 12.60 -25.39 -7.29
N LEU A 25 13.20 -24.19 -7.37
CA LEU A 25 12.44 -22.95 -7.25
C LEU A 25 11.45 -22.82 -8.41
N THR A 26 10.19 -22.55 -8.10
CA THR A 26 9.17 -22.25 -9.12
C THR A 26 9.23 -20.80 -9.59
N GLY A 27 9.86 -19.93 -8.81
CA GLY A 27 9.86 -18.47 -8.99
C GLY A 27 8.72 -17.77 -8.25
N MET A 28 7.83 -18.53 -7.61
CA MET A 28 6.77 -17.95 -6.78
C MET A 28 7.34 -17.53 -5.42
N VAL A 29 7.10 -16.27 -5.08
CA VAL A 29 7.45 -15.70 -3.77
C VAL A 29 6.24 -14.93 -3.23
N ARG A 30 5.95 -15.08 -1.96
CA ARG A 30 4.77 -14.51 -1.28
C ARG A 30 5.18 -13.71 -0.04
N GLY A 31 4.22 -13.05 0.55
CA GLY A 31 4.31 -12.45 1.88
C GLY A 31 5.49 -11.48 2.06
N HIS A 32 6.12 -11.56 3.19
CA HIS A 32 7.22 -10.68 3.59
C HIS A 32 8.45 -10.79 2.68
N THR A 33 8.77 -12.00 2.24
CA THR A 33 9.90 -12.23 1.35
C THR A 33 9.71 -11.54 0.00
N HIS A 34 8.49 -11.48 -0.54
CA HIS A 34 8.20 -10.73 -1.75
C HIS A 34 8.50 -9.23 -1.58
N PHE A 35 8.04 -8.61 -0.52
CA PHE A 35 8.29 -7.19 -0.26
C PHE A 35 9.78 -6.91 0.01
N TRP A 36 10.43 -7.80 0.77
CA TRP A 36 11.86 -7.68 1.02
C TRP A 36 12.67 -7.75 -0.29
N LEU A 37 12.37 -8.70 -1.15
CA LEU A 37 13.02 -8.83 -2.47
C LEU A 37 12.79 -7.59 -3.32
N TRP A 38 11.58 -7.06 -3.32
CA TRP A 38 11.26 -5.84 -4.06
C TRP A 38 12.06 -4.65 -3.52
N GLY A 39 12.19 -4.52 -2.22
CA GLY A 39 12.98 -3.48 -1.57
C GLY A 39 14.48 -3.53 -1.87
N GLN A 40 15.00 -4.66 -2.40
CA GLN A 40 16.42 -4.75 -2.83
C GLN A 40 16.66 -4.11 -4.21
N VAL A 41 15.61 -3.74 -4.92
CA VAL A 41 15.75 -3.13 -6.25
C VAL A 41 15.80 -1.62 -6.13
N GLU A 42 16.99 -1.07 -6.24
CA GLU A 42 17.18 0.38 -6.26
C GLU A 42 17.08 0.91 -7.68
N TYR A 43 16.29 1.96 -7.85
CA TYR A 43 16.17 2.67 -9.11
C TYR A 43 16.86 4.04 -9.02
N THR A 44 17.64 4.38 -10.03
CA THR A 44 18.21 5.73 -10.15
C THR A 44 17.10 6.75 -10.44
N GLU A 45 17.34 8.02 -10.11
CA GLU A 45 16.39 9.11 -10.40
C GLU A 45 16.02 9.15 -11.90
N GLU A 46 17.01 8.91 -12.78
CA GLU A 46 16.75 8.87 -14.23
C GLU A 46 15.87 7.67 -14.65
N GLN A 47 16.03 6.51 -14.02
CA GLN A 47 15.14 5.37 -14.28
C GLN A 47 13.72 5.66 -13.82
N GLN A 48 13.56 6.25 -12.64
CA GLN A 48 12.26 6.67 -12.11
C GLN A 48 11.61 7.73 -13.00
N ARG A 49 12.38 8.73 -13.42
CA ARG A 49 11.94 9.77 -14.36
C ARG A 49 11.43 9.17 -15.68
N ARG A 50 12.21 8.28 -16.30
CA ARG A 50 11.80 7.61 -17.55
C ARG A 50 10.54 6.77 -17.37
N ALA A 51 10.44 6.06 -16.27
CA ALA A 51 9.25 5.25 -15.94
C ALA A 51 7.99 6.15 -15.79
N ALA A 52 8.09 7.24 -15.05
CA ALA A 52 7.02 8.21 -14.87
C ALA A 52 6.57 8.82 -16.22
N LEU A 53 7.50 9.27 -17.04
CA LEU A 53 7.18 9.86 -18.35
C LEU A 53 6.57 8.84 -19.32
N LYS A 54 6.99 7.57 -19.24
CA LYS A 54 6.37 6.50 -20.02
C LYS A 54 4.95 6.20 -19.54
N SER A 55 4.72 6.15 -18.23
CA SER A 55 3.37 5.96 -17.68
C SER A 55 2.44 7.11 -18.03
N GLN A 56 2.93 8.35 -18.03
CA GLN A 56 2.18 9.51 -18.51
C GLN A 56 1.69 9.34 -19.95
N GLN A 57 2.54 8.85 -20.85
CA GLN A 57 2.13 8.58 -22.25
C GLN A 57 1.01 7.56 -22.32
N GLN A 58 1.08 6.49 -21.50
CA GLN A 58 0.02 5.50 -21.41
C GLN A 58 -1.28 6.09 -20.85
N CYS A 59 -1.18 6.93 -19.82
CA CYS A 59 -2.33 7.67 -19.29
C CYS A 59 -2.99 8.52 -20.38
N PHE A 60 -2.24 9.28 -21.12
CA PHE A 60 -2.76 10.14 -22.20
C PHE A 60 -3.40 9.32 -23.32
N ALA A 61 -2.78 8.20 -23.72
CA ALA A 61 -3.35 7.30 -24.72
C ALA A 61 -4.70 6.69 -24.28
N ALA A 62 -4.91 6.53 -22.99
CA ALA A 62 -6.15 6.04 -22.40
C ALA A 62 -7.14 7.16 -21.99
N GLY A 63 -6.82 8.43 -22.27
CA GLY A 63 -7.65 9.57 -21.86
C GLY A 63 -7.61 9.88 -20.35
N ILE A 64 -6.67 9.31 -19.61
CA ILE A 64 -6.51 9.52 -18.18
C ILE A 64 -5.76 10.82 -17.91
N THR A 65 -6.36 11.73 -17.18
CA THR A 65 -5.81 13.04 -16.84
C THR A 65 -5.47 13.23 -15.37
N SER A 66 -5.88 12.29 -14.51
CA SER A 66 -5.62 12.31 -13.07
C SER A 66 -5.38 10.90 -12.56
N VAL A 67 -4.46 10.74 -11.64
CA VAL A 67 -4.15 9.45 -11.01
C VAL A 67 -4.04 9.62 -9.49
N GLY A 68 -4.42 8.55 -8.76
CA GLY A 68 -4.08 8.37 -7.37
C GLY A 68 -3.00 7.29 -7.29
N ASP A 69 -1.81 7.66 -6.84
CA ASP A 69 -0.75 6.69 -6.59
C ASP A 69 -0.82 6.23 -5.13
N MET A 70 -1.21 4.98 -4.94
CA MET A 70 -1.48 4.39 -3.63
C MET A 70 -0.37 3.44 -3.16
N GLY A 71 0.77 3.41 -3.82
CA GLY A 71 1.77 2.40 -3.49
C GLY A 71 3.23 2.71 -3.78
N ALA A 72 3.56 3.86 -4.35
CA ALA A 72 4.90 4.15 -4.82
C ALA A 72 5.62 5.20 -3.98
N CYS A 73 5.71 4.99 -2.68
CA CYS A 73 6.14 6.09 -1.82
C CYS A 73 7.39 5.80 -1.01
N ASP A 74 8.42 5.26 -1.66
CA ASP A 74 9.75 5.48 -1.15
C ASP A 74 10.14 6.96 -1.35
N ARG A 75 11.03 7.45 -0.51
CA ARG A 75 11.47 8.84 -0.55
C ARG A 75 12.00 9.28 -1.93
N PRO A 76 12.85 8.49 -2.63
CA PRO A 76 13.32 8.82 -3.97
C PRO A 76 12.19 8.98 -4.98
N SER A 77 11.24 8.07 -5.03
CA SER A 77 10.11 8.13 -5.98
C SER A 77 9.21 9.33 -5.71
N TYR A 78 8.90 9.60 -4.45
CA TYR A 78 8.10 10.76 -4.06
C TYR A 78 8.80 12.08 -4.45
N HIS A 79 10.11 12.18 -4.19
CA HIS A 79 10.93 13.32 -4.57
C HIS A 79 10.96 13.53 -6.08
N THR A 80 11.20 12.46 -6.85
CA THR A 80 11.22 12.51 -8.32
C THR A 80 9.88 12.99 -8.88
N MET A 81 8.76 12.45 -8.38
CA MET A 81 7.42 12.88 -8.83
C MET A 81 7.13 14.33 -8.50
N GLN A 82 7.50 14.81 -7.30
CA GLN A 82 7.35 16.22 -6.97
C GLN A 82 8.11 17.13 -7.94
N LYS A 83 9.39 16.79 -8.27
CA LYS A 83 10.18 17.53 -9.26
C LYS A 83 9.50 17.57 -10.62
N LEU A 84 9.11 16.39 -11.12
CA LEU A 84 8.50 16.28 -12.45
C LEU A 84 7.18 17.04 -12.56
N CYS A 85 6.36 17.01 -11.52
CA CYS A 85 5.11 17.77 -11.50
C CYS A 85 5.37 19.28 -11.39
N ARG A 86 6.28 19.72 -10.51
CA ARG A 86 6.67 21.12 -10.35
C ARG A 86 7.23 21.70 -11.64
N ASP A 87 8.10 20.96 -12.32
CA ASP A 87 8.78 21.39 -13.54
C ASP A 87 7.90 21.18 -14.80
N ARG A 88 6.66 20.71 -14.61
CA ARG A 88 5.66 20.45 -15.66
C ARG A 88 6.09 19.41 -16.71
N GLU A 89 7.04 18.56 -16.37
CA GLU A 89 7.42 17.41 -17.19
C GLU A 89 6.38 16.29 -17.06
N PHE A 90 5.88 16.03 -15.85
CA PHE A 90 4.74 15.15 -15.62
C PHE A 90 3.45 15.99 -15.47
N ARG A 91 2.51 15.83 -16.40
CA ARG A 91 1.31 16.66 -16.54
C ARG A 91 0.01 15.98 -16.17
N VAL A 92 0.05 14.69 -15.87
CA VAL A 92 -1.09 14.00 -15.26
C VAL A 92 -1.19 14.46 -13.81
N ARG A 93 -2.38 14.90 -13.40
CA ARG A 93 -2.59 15.33 -12.01
C ARG A 93 -2.40 14.15 -11.08
N SER A 94 -1.55 14.32 -10.08
CA SER A 94 -1.11 13.24 -9.19
C SER A 94 -1.53 13.49 -7.75
N TYR A 95 -2.25 12.55 -7.19
CA TYR A 95 -2.60 12.49 -5.77
C TYR A 95 -1.84 11.32 -5.16
N MET A 96 -0.74 11.60 -4.45
CA MET A 96 0.22 10.58 -4.02
C MET A 96 0.07 10.27 -2.54
N ALA A 97 -0.24 9.01 -2.24
CA ALA A 97 -0.32 8.54 -0.87
C ALA A 97 1.04 8.59 -0.17
N LEU A 98 1.01 8.91 1.11
CA LEU A 98 2.15 8.77 2.01
C LEU A 98 2.16 7.30 2.49
N HIS A 99 3.05 6.52 1.93
CA HIS A 99 3.12 5.09 2.20
C HIS A 99 4.56 4.65 2.30
N SER A 100 4.87 3.77 3.24
CA SER A 100 6.14 3.06 3.31
C SER A 100 5.88 1.57 3.24
N ILE A 101 6.13 0.97 2.07
CA ILE A 101 6.05 -0.49 1.88
C ILE A 101 7.43 -1.13 2.05
N PHE A 102 8.50 -0.35 1.83
CA PHE A 102 9.83 -0.90 1.64
C PHE A 102 10.58 -1.06 2.96
N GLY A 103 11.00 -2.29 3.23
CA GLY A 103 11.93 -2.64 4.30
C GLY A 103 11.31 -3.41 5.47
N LYS A 104 10.10 -3.07 5.89
CA LYS A 104 9.32 -3.83 6.86
C LYS A 104 7.88 -3.87 6.40
N PRO A 105 7.37 -5.01 5.93
CA PRO A 105 5.98 -5.12 5.57
C PRO A 105 5.13 -4.80 6.80
N TYR A 106 4.14 -3.96 6.59
CA TYR A 106 3.15 -3.57 7.61
C TYR A 106 3.68 -2.80 8.84
N SER A 107 4.84 -2.12 8.75
CA SER A 107 5.28 -1.27 9.84
C SER A 107 4.52 0.05 9.86
N LEU A 108 3.70 0.27 10.88
CA LEU A 108 3.05 1.57 11.12
C LEU A 108 4.09 2.65 11.44
N GLU A 109 5.22 2.28 12.04
CA GLU A 109 6.30 3.19 12.40
C GLU A 109 6.90 3.92 11.19
N ASP A 110 6.95 3.27 10.03
CA ASP A 110 7.50 3.88 8.81
C ASP A 110 6.65 5.06 8.33
N ASN A 111 5.34 5.01 8.54
CA ASN A 111 4.43 6.11 8.22
C ASN A 111 4.48 7.23 9.27
N ASP A 112 4.96 6.98 10.48
CA ASP A 112 5.08 7.99 11.52
C ASP A 112 5.98 9.15 11.10
N HIS A 113 6.99 8.90 10.31
CA HIS A 113 7.87 9.96 9.80
C HIS A 113 7.10 11.01 8.98
N TRP A 114 6.11 10.58 8.19
CA TRP A 114 5.28 11.50 7.43
C TRP A 114 4.37 12.32 8.33
N LEU A 115 3.78 11.70 9.33
CA LEU A 115 2.93 12.38 10.31
C LEU A 115 3.73 13.38 11.16
N GLN A 116 4.95 13.03 11.55
CA GLN A 116 5.86 13.90 12.31
C GLN A 116 6.32 15.14 11.54
N LEU A 117 6.39 15.05 10.19
CA LEU A 117 6.70 16.20 9.34
C LEU A 117 5.54 17.21 9.27
N GLY A 118 4.37 16.88 9.80
CA GLY A 118 3.19 17.76 9.75
C GLY A 118 2.60 17.92 8.35
N LEU A 119 2.84 16.98 7.43
CA LEU A 119 2.19 16.96 6.13
C LEU A 119 0.72 16.63 6.29
N VAL A 120 -0.13 17.39 5.61
CA VAL A 120 -1.58 17.15 5.61
C VAL A 120 -2.06 16.77 4.21
N THR A 121 -3.08 15.93 4.17
CA THR A 121 -3.73 15.56 2.92
C THR A 121 -4.26 16.78 2.18
N GLY A 122 -4.00 16.83 0.87
CA GLY A 122 -4.41 17.93 0.00
C GLY A 122 -3.38 19.05 -0.16
N LEU A 123 -2.29 19.04 0.59
CA LEU A 123 -1.19 19.98 0.40
C LEU A 123 -0.61 19.84 -1.02
N GLY A 124 -0.45 20.95 -1.71
CA GLY A 124 0.05 20.99 -3.08
C GLY A 124 -0.80 21.87 -4.00
N ASP A 125 -0.73 21.60 -5.30
CA ASP A 125 -1.46 22.34 -6.34
C ASP A 125 -2.35 21.41 -7.21
N GLU A 126 -2.82 21.91 -8.35
CA GLU A 126 -3.66 21.12 -9.26
C GLU A 126 -2.91 19.99 -9.98
N HIS A 127 -1.58 19.95 -9.93
CA HIS A 127 -0.78 18.91 -10.58
C HIS A 127 -0.22 17.88 -9.62
N PHE A 128 0.10 18.30 -8.40
CA PHE A 128 0.62 17.42 -7.37
C PHE A 128 -0.02 17.72 -6.03
N ARG A 129 -0.58 16.71 -5.41
CA ARG A 129 -1.11 16.80 -4.05
C ARG A 129 -0.65 15.65 -3.18
N VAL A 130 -0.35 15.97 -1.94
CA VAL A 130 -0.18 14.99 -0.87
C VAL A 130 -1.48 14.25 -0.70
N GLY A 131 -1.45 12.96 -0.86
CA GLY A 131 -2.57 12.05 -0.74
C GLY A 131 -2.83 11.59 0.70
N PRO A 132 -3.50 10.44 0.86
CA PRO A 132 -3.76 9.86 2.16
C PRO A 132 -2.50 9.26 2.79
N CYS A 133 -2.51 9.08 4.08
CA CYS A 133 -1.60 8.17 4.75
C CYS A 133 -2.12 6.74 4.54
N LYS A 134 -1.31 5.90 3.88
CA LYS A 134 -1.69 4.54 3.48
C LYS A 134 -0.90 3.47 4.22
N PHE A 135 -1.57 2.38 4.54
CA PHE A 135 -0.98 1.15 5.06
C PHE A 135 -1.69 -0.07 4.47
N MET A 136 -1.27 -1.26 4.86
CA MET A 136 -1.85 -2.51 4.37
C MET A 136 -2.41 -3.32 5.53
N ILE A 137 -3.62 -3.85 5.37
CA ILE A 137 -4.27 -4.70 6.36
C ILE A 137 -4.10 -6.18 6.03
N ASP A 138 -4.19 -6.52 4.76
CA ASP A 138 -4.14 -7.91 4.32
C ASP A 138 -3.41 -8.07 2.99
N GLY A 139 -3.43 -9.28 2.47
CA GLY A 139 -2.87 -9.63 1.17
C GLY A 139 -3.85 -9.52 0.01
N GLY A 140 -3.59 -10.27 -1.06
CA GLY A 140 -4.33 -10.17 -2.30
C GLY A 140 -5.13 -11.41 -2.69
N THR A 141 -5.89 -11.29 -3.78
CA THR A 141 -6.62 -12.41 -4.38
C THR A 141 -5.77 -13.19 -5.40
N GLY A 142 -4.81 -12.54 -6.06
CA GLY A 142 -3.96 -13.17 -7.07
C GLY A 142 -2.94 -14.16 -6.50
N GLY A 143 -2.39 -13.88 -5.33
CA GLY A 143 -1.75 -14.86 -4.47
C GLY A 143 -2.61 -14.97 -3.24
N PRO A 144 -3.57 -15.90 -3.14
CA PRO A 144 -4.66 -15.84 -2.20
C PRO A 144 -4.15 -15.82 -0.75
N SER A 145 -4.14 -14.63 -0.17
CA SER A 145 -3.64 -14.33 1.17
C SER A 145 -4.46 -13.24 1.88
N CYS A 146 -5.51 -12.72 1.24
CA CYS A 146 -6.36 -11.73 1.86
C CYS A 146 -7.10 -12.29 3.10
N ALA A 147 -7.45 -11.41 4.03
CA ALA A 147 -8.10 -11.75 5.29
C ALA A 147 -9.60 -12.03 5.07
N THR A 148 -9.94 -13.30 4.96
CA THR A 148 -11.32 -13.76 4.79
C THR A 148 -11.82 -14.50 6.04
N ARG A 149 -13.11 -14.39 6.37
CA ARG A 149 -13.75 -15.16 7.44
C ARG A 149 -13.67 -16.65 7.15
N GLU A 150 -14.08 -17.02 5.93
CA GLU A 150 -14.07 -18.40 5.47
C GLU A 150 -12.74 -18.74 4.78
N PRO A 151 -12.28 -19.97 4.87
CA PRO A 151 -11.15 -20.46 4.11
C PRO A 151 -11.38 -20.34 2.60
N PHE A 152 -10.29 -20.19 1.84
CA PHE A 152 -10.38 -20.18 0.39
C PHE A 152 -10.97 -21.50 -0.14
N SER A 153 -12.02 -21.43 -0.97
CA SER A 153 -12.77 -22.61 -1.42
C SER A 153 -11.95 -23.55 -2.30
N HIS A 154 -10.95 -23.04 -3.02
CA HIS A 154 -10.07 -23.83 -3.89
C HIS A 154 -8.94 -24.51 -3.14
N ASP A 155 -8.50 -23.95 -2.02
CA ASP A 155 -7.48 -24.53 -1.12
C ASP A 155 -7.62 -23.94 0.29
N PRO A 156 -8.32 -24.66 1.20
CA PRO A 156 -8.52 -24.19 2.57
C PRO A 156 -7.24 -24.14 3.43
N SER A 157 -6.13 -24.72 2.95
CA SER A 157 -4.84 -24.73 3.67
C SER A 157 -4.03 -23.45 3.47
N LEU A 158 -4.39 -22.63 2.50
CA LEU A 158 -3.68 -21.40 2.19
C LEU A 158 -3.73 -20.40 3.37
N PRO A 159 -2.63 -19.71 3.64
CA PRO A 159 -2.58 -18.70 4.68
C PRO A 159 -3.52 -17.54 4.32
N ARG A 160 -4.13 -16.98 5.36
CA ARG A 160 -4.95 -15.78 5.27
C ARG A 160 -4.28 -14.72 6.13
N GLU A 161 -3.80 -13.68 5.51
CA GLU A 161 -3.16 -12.58 6.22
C GLU A 161 -4.23 -11.82 7.00
N ARG A 162 -4.13 -11.83 8.33
CA ARG A 162 -5.12 -11.18 9.19
C ARG A 162 -4.78 -9.74 9.52
N GLY A 163 -3.64 -9.26 9.02
CA GLY A 163 -3.19 -7.90 9.28
C GLY A 163 -2.83 -7.65 10.74
N TRP A 164 -3.20 -6.49 11.22
CA TRP A 164 -2.81 -5.93 12.50
C TRP A 164 -3.76 -6.33 13.64
N GLU A 165 -3.26 -6.21 14.87
CA GLU A 165 -4.13 -6.25 16.03
C GLU A 165 -5.14 -5.11 16.00
N ARG A 166 -6.40 -5.38 16.38
CA ARG A 166 -7.52 -4.43 16.23
C ARG A 166 -7.24 -3.09 16.90
N GLU A 167 -6.91 -3.10 18.16
CA GLU A 167 -6.72 -1.85 18.92
C GLU A 167 -5.55 -1.02 18.38
N GLU A 168 -4.44 -1.66 18.03
CA GLU A 168 -3.28 -1.00 17.42
C GLU A 168 -3.65 -0.32 16.10
N THR A 169 -4.40 -1.02 15.25
CA THR A 169 -4.86 -0.49 13.97
C THR A 169 -5.80 0.71 14.17
N TRP A 170 -6.73 0.62 15.08
CA TRP A 170 -7.68 1.71 15.35
C TRP A 170 -7.01 2.93 15.96
N ASP A 171 -6.07 2.74 16.88
CA ASP A 171 -5.24 3.82 17.43
C ASP A 171 -4.42 4.50 16.32
N TYR A 172 -3.94 3.74 15.37
CA TYR A 172 -3.20 4.28 14.24
C TYR A 172 -4.09 5.07 13.27
N ILE A 173 -5.27 4.58 12.95
CA ILE A 173 -6.27 5.33 12.16
C ILE A 173 -6.61 6.67 12.84
N ARG A 174 -6.83 6.63 14.16
CA ARG A 174 -7.07 7.83 14.94
C ARG A 174 -5.89 8.81 14.85
N LYS A 175 -4.67 8.33 15.05
CA LYS A 175 -3.44 9.13 14.94
C LYS A 175 -3.30 9.81 13.58
N ILE A 176 -3.59 9.10 12.49
CA ILE A 176 -3.60 9.66 11.13
C ILE A 176 -4.63 10.79 11.02
N ASN A 177 -5.86 10.56 11.48
CA ASN A 177 -6.92 11.55 11.41
C ASN A 177 -6.65 12.77 12.32
N ASP A 178 -6.06 12.57 13.49
CA ASP A 178 -5.66 13.66 14.41
C ASP A 178 -4.56 14.53 13.81
N ALA A 179 -3.68 13.95 13.01
CA ALA A 179 -2.67 14.69 12.26
C ALA A 179 -3.23 15.46 11.05
N GLY A 180 -4.55 15.41 10.79
CA GLY A 180 -5.18 16.07 9.64
C GLY A 180 -5.00 15.35 8.31
N CYS A 181 -4.66 14.07 8.37
CA CYS A 181 -4.47 13.24 7.18
C CYS A 181 -5.69 12.36 6.91
N GLN A 182 -6.06 12.23 5.63
CA GLN A 182 -6.95 11.18 5.17
C GLN A 182 -6.27 9.83 5.40
N CYS A 183 -7.00 8.90 5.97
CA CYS A 183 -6.54 7.53 6.14
C CYS A 183 -7.03 6.66 4.99
N THR A 184 -6.16 5.77 4.49
CA THR A 184 -6.57 4.69 3.60
C THR A 184 -5.76 3.43 3.87
N ALA A 185 -6.35 2.28 3.57
CA ALA A 185 -5.67 1.01 3.65
C ALA A 185 -5.97 0.11 2.45
N HIS A 186 -5.00 -0.71 2.09
CA HIS A 186 -5.25 -1.89 1.30
C HIS A 186 -6.04 -2.87 2.17
N ALA A 187 -7.27 -3.16 1.77
CA ALA A 187 -8.14 -4.13 2.42
C ALA A 187 -8.96 -4.85 1.35
N VAL A 188 -8.68 -6.12 1.15
CA VAL A 188 -9.21 -6.95 0.07
C VAL A 188 -10.25 -7.94 0.58
N GLY A 189 -9.95 -8.62 1.67
CA GLY A 189 -10.86 -9.59 2.30
C GLY A 189 -11.91 -8.93 3.18
N ASP A 190 -13.01 -9.63 3.40
CA ASP A 190 -14.15 -9.17 4.20
C ASP A 190 -13.76 -8.78 5.64
N LEU A 191 -12.88 -9.56 6.29
CA LEU A 191 -12.36 -9.21 7.61
C LEU A 191 -11.52 -7.94 7.60
N ALA A 192 -10.71 -7.71 6.57
CA ALA A 192 -9.90 -6.52 6.45
C ALA A 192 -10.76 -5.27 6.20
N VAL A 193 -11.81 -5.41 5.38
CA VAL A 193 -12.79 -4.34 5.13
C VAL A 193 -13.54 -3.98 6.41
N GLU A 194 -14.06 -4.98 7.14
CA GLU A 194 -14.71 -4.78 8.44
C GLU A 194 -13.81 -4.03 9.42
N PHE A 195 -12.56 -4.44 9.54
CA PHE A 195 -11.56 -3.78 10.38
C PHE A 195 -11.43 -2.28 10.11
N MET A 196 -11.38 -1.94 8.82
CA MET A 196 -11.26 -0.54 8.43
C MET A 196 -12.53 0.26 8.69
N VAL A 197 -13.70 -0.33 8.43
CA VAL A 197 -14.98 0.29 8.71
C VAL A 197 -15.13 0.58 10.20
N GLU A 198 -14.89 -0.40 11.06
CA GLU A 198 -14.93 -0.22 12.52
C GLU A 198 -13.99 0.90 13.01
N GLY A 199 -12.76 0.94 12.46
CA GLY A 199 -11.80 2.00 12.80
C GLY A 199 -12.30 3.40 12.39
N TYR A 200 -12.94 3.51 11.22
CA TYR A 200 -13.51 4.76 10.75
C TYR A 200 -14.75 5.18 11.55
N GLU A 201 -15.59 4.23 11.95
CA GLU A 201 -16.74 4.47 12.79
C GLU A 201 -16.32 5.03 14.16
N ARG A 202 -15.26 4.49 14.77
CA ARG A 202 -14.69 5.01 16.02
C ARG A 202 -14.22 6.46 15.86
N CYS A 203 -13.44 6.75 14.82
CA CYS A 203 -13.01 8.12 14.53
C CYS A 203 -14.20 9.05 14.28
N PHE A 204 -15.24 8.56 13.62
CA PHE A 204 -16.46 9.33 13.37
C PHE A 204 -17.23 9.61 14.66
N ALA A 205 -17.32 8.63 15.56
CA ALA A 205 -17.98 8.80 16.86
C ALA A 205 -17.29 9.86 17.74
N GLU A 206 -15.96 9.91 17.72
CA GLU A 206 -15.17 10.87 18.47
C GLU A 206 -15.18 12.27 17.83
N HIS A 207 -15.01 12.36 16.50
CA HIS A 207 -14.84 13.61 15.77
C HIS A 207 -15.58 13.60 14.42
N PRO A 208 -16.92 13.65 14.40
CA PRO A 208 -17.70 13.41 13.18
C PRO A 208 -17.44 14.40 12.04
N GLU A 209 -17.27 15.68 12.35
CA GLU A 209 -17.03 16.70 11.31
C GLU A 209 -15.66 16.54 10.66
N ARG A 210 -14.63 16.31 11.48
CA ARG A 210 -13.27 16.09 10.99
C ARG A 210 -13.19 14.81 10.15
N THR A 211 -13.72 13.71 10.64
CA THR A 211 -13.68 12.42 9.94
C THR A 211 -14.44 12.49 8.61
N ARG A 212 -15.59 13.19 8.58
CA ARG A 212 -16.33 13.45 7.35
C ARG A 212 -15.52 14.29 6.36
N ALA A 213 -14.85 15.33 6.84
CA ALA A 213 -14.03 16.21 6.00
C ALA A 213 -12.82 15.50 5.40
N LEU A 214 -12.18 14.59 6.13
CA LEU A 214 -11.02 13.81 5.68
C LEU A 214 -11.41 12.76 4.63
N ARG A 215 -12.65 12.25 4.64
CA ARG A 215 -13.15 11.29 3.64
C ARG A 215 -12.26 10.05 3.55
N ASN A 216 -12.02 9.39 4.66
CA ASN A 216 -11.24 8.16 4.74
C ASN A 216 -11.69 7.14 3.69
N ARG A 217 -10.76 6.30 3.23
CA ARG A 217 -10.96 5.39 2.08
C ARG A 217 -10.56 3.97 2.45
N ILE A 218 -11.06 3.04 1.65
CA ILE A 218 -10.58 1.66 1.58
C ILE A 218 -10.17 1.40 0.13
N GLU A 219 -8.94 0.97 -0.08
CA GLU A 219 -8.47 0.60 -1.41
C GLU A 219 -8.78 -0.88 -1.67
N HIS A 220 -9.19 -1.18 -2.89
CA HIS A 220 -9.64 -2.45 -3.41
C HIS A 220 -11.05 -2.84 -2.98
N CYS A 221 -11.31 -3.14 -1.69
CA CYS A 221 -12.65 -3.47 -1.18
C CYS A 221 -13.32 -4.56 -2.04
N VAL A 222 -12.61 -5.69 -2.26
CA VAL A 222 -12.98 -6.69 -3.29
C VAL A 222 -13.99 -7.70 -2.78
N ILE A 223 -13.77 -8.20 -1.56
CA ILE A 223 -14.66 -9.14 -0.90
C ILE A 223 -15.36 -8.40 0.22
N VAL A 224 -16.66 -8.25 0.14
CA VAL A 224 -17.45 -7.53 1.13
C VAL A 224 -18.68 -8.34 1.48
N ASP A 225 -19.09 -8.27 2.73
CA ASP A 225 -20.36 -8.83 3.17
C ASP A 225 -21.54 -7.94 2.75
N GLN A 226 -22.72 -8.49 2.80
CA GLN A 226 -23.97 -7.76 2.49
C GLN A 226 -24.55 -7.05 3.72
N ASP A 227 -23.98 -7.32 4.90
CA ASP A 227 -24.46 -6.77 6.19
C ASP A 227 -23.69 -5.43 6.49
#